data_0bca824acf1cd9b4706a8366cebc25c3
#
_entry.id   0bca824acf1cd9b4706a8366cebc25c3
#
_cell.length_a   1.000
_cell.length_b   1.000
_cell.length_c   1.000
_cell.angle_alpha   90.00
_cell.angle_beta   90.00
_cell.angle_gamma   90.00
#
_symmetry.space_group_name_H-M   'P 1'
#
loop_
_entity.id
_entity.type
_entity.pdbx_description
1 polymer ?
#
loop_
_entity_poly.entity_id
_entity_poly.type
_entity_poly.pdbx_seq_one_letter_code
_entity_poly.pdbx_strand_id
1 'polypeptide(L)'
;FTALYSFHQFHKGIYYNDKKLIKDYVEWDELRENFKNYINIQLLKETQKSDELKDLGELGVLLTGLAGKFVETMVDSYLNPEGLSMLIEKSEKKDEIPKPTLVTLIGGFTIMDFNGHSSFYITYENEGQEFPVFFNRKGFTWKITQIEFPENLLEDLK
;
A
#
# COMPACT_ATOMS: atom_id res chain seq x y z
N PHE A 1 19.41 12.81 3.59
CA PHE A 1 18.64 14.04 3.29
C PHE A 1 17.57 13.81 2.21
N THR A 2 17.91 13.07 1.15
CA THR A 2 16.97 12.79 0.05
C THR A 2 15.78 11.91 0.45
N ALA A 3 15.96 10.96 1.37
CA ALA A 3 14.88 10.10 1.88
C ALA A 3 13.80 10.94 2.60
N LEU A 4 14.23 11.78 3.55
CA LEU A 4 13.34 12.66 4.29
C LEU A 4 12.59 13.66 3.38
N TYR A 5 13.30 14.20 2.39
CA TYR A 5 12.69 15.08 1.39
C TYR A 5 11.62 14.35 0.58
N SER A 6 11.91 13.13 0.08
CA SER A 6 10.95 12.34 -0.71
C SER A 6 9.71 11.98 0.12
N PHE A 7 9.91 11.57 1.37
CA PHE A 7 8.80 11.33 2.29
C PHE A 7 7.94 12.58 2.50
N HIS A 8 8.57 13.73 2.74
CA HIS A 8 7.84 14.99 2.91
C HIS A 8 7.05 15.39 1.66
N GLN A 9 7.60 15.21 0.47
CA GLN A 9 6.89 15.50 -0.79
C GLN A 9 5.70 14.55 -1.00
N PHE A 10 5.88 13.26 -0.69
CA PHE A 10 4.76 12.33 -0.71
C PHE A 10 3.67 12.73 0.30
N HIS A 11 4.05 13.05 1.55
CA HIS A 11 3.11 13.53 2.57
C HIS A 11 2.35 14.78 2.11
N LYS A 12 3.04 15.73 1.47
CA LYS A 12 2.36 16.89 0.82
C LYS A 12 1.37 16.45 -0.24
N GLY A 13 1.75 15.50 -1.08
CA GLY A 13 0.88 14.92 -2.10
C GLY A 13 -0.43 14.40 -1.52
N ILE A 14 -0.34 13.63 -0.44
CA ILE A 14 -1.52 13.09 0.27
C ILE A 14 -2.33 14.21 0.92
N TYR A 15 -1.69 15.11 1.67
CA TYR A 15 -2.38 16.16 2.42
C TYR A 15 -3.16 17.12 1.50
N TYR A 16 -2.53 17.57 0.40
CA TYR A 16 -3.14 18.51 -0.54
C TYR A 16 -3.89 17.84 -1.69
N ASN A 17 -3.89 16.50 -1.72
CA ASN A 17 -4.40 15.70 -2.84
C ASN A 17 -3.76 16.11 -4.19
N ASP A 18 -2.44 16.34 -4.17
CA ASP A 18 -1.65 16.71 -5.35
C ASP A 18 -1.26 15.44 -6.13
N LYS A 19 -2.01 15.16 -7.20
CA LYS A 19 -1.81 13.97 -8.05
C LYS A 19 -0.41 13.88 -8.64
N LYS A 20 0.24 15.03 -8.91
CA LYS A 20 1.60 15.04 -9.44
C LYS A 20 2.60 14.55 -8.40
N LEU A 21 2.54 15.08 -7.19
CA LEU A 21 3.39 14.61 -6.09
C LEU A 21 3.14 13.14 -5.79
N ILE A 22 1.89 12.72 -5.73
CA ILE A 22 1.52 11.31 -5.53
C ILE A 22 2.14 10.45 -6.62
N LYS A 23 2.03 10.86 -7.90
CA LYS A 23 2.59 10.14 -9.04
C LYS A 23 4.11 10.02 -8.97
N ASP A 24 4.80 11.11 -8.62
CA ASP A 24 6.26 11.20 -8.68
C ASP A 24 6.96 10.40 -7.56
N TYR A 25 6.30 10.20 -6.41
CA TYR A 25 6.87 9.56 -5.23
C TYR A 25 6.37 8.14 -4.93
N VAL A 26 5.63 7.54 -5.87
CA VAL A 26 5.23 6.13 -5.83
C VAL A 26 5.77 5.40 -7.07
N GLU A 27 6.31 4.22 -6.89
CA GLU A 27 6.68 3.32 -7.98
C GLU A 27 5.50 2.38 -8.26
N TRP A 28 4.58 2.84 -9.10
CA TRP A 28 3.25 2.27 -9.28
C TRP A 28 3.26 0.83 -9.75
N ASP A 29 4.19 0.47 -10.64
CA ASP A 29 4.26 -0.88 -11.19
C ASP A 29 4.70 -1.87 -10.12
N GLU A 30 5.76 -1.54 -9.35
CA GLU A 30 6.20 -2.37 -8.22
C GLU A 30 5.13 -2.45 -7.12
N LEU A 31 4.49 -1.33 -6.79
CA LEU A 31 3.44 -1.31 -5.76
C LEU A 31 2.25 -2.20 -6.14
N ARG A 32 1.80 -2.13 -7.40
CA ARG A 32 0.72 -2.99 -7.91
C ARG A 32 1.10 -4.46 -7.90
N GLU A 33 2.30 -4.79 -8.37
CA GLU A 33 2.80 -6.17 -8.40
C GLU A 33 2.88 -6.74 -6.98
N ASN A 34 3.47 -6.02 -6.05
CA ASN A 34 3.58 -6.45 -4.65
C ASN A 34 2.20 -6.63 -4.01
N PHE A 35 1.26 -5.73 -4.28
CA PHE A 35 -0.10 -5.84 -3.75
C PHE A 35 -0.87 -7.04 -4.37
N LYS A 36 -0.76 -7.26 -5.68
CA LYS A 36 -1.35 -8.43 -6.35
C LYS A 36 -0.80 -9.73 -5.77
N ASN A 37 0.50 -9.80 -5.55
CA ASN A 37 1.15 -10.96 -4.94
C ASN A 37 0.63 -11.21 -3.51
N TYR A 38 0.51 -10.15 -2.69
CA TYR A 38 -0.07 -10.26 -1.36
C TYR A 38 -1.48 -10.84 -1.40
N ILE A 39 -2.39 -10.27 -2.20
CA ILE A 39 -3.78 -10.73 -2.30
C ILE A 39 -3.85 -12.17 -2.81
N ASN A 40 -3.05 -12.53 -3.82
CA ASN A 40 -3.02 -13.90 -4.35
C ASN A 40 -2.58 -14.91 -3.28
N ILE A 41 -1.59 -14.58 -2.46
CA ILE A 41 -1.16 -15.42 -1.33
C ILE A 41 -2.29 -15.57 -0.32
N GLN A 42 -3.00 -14.49 0.02
CA GLN A 42 -4.12 -14.56 0.95
C GLN A 42 -5.29 -15.40 0.40
N LEU A 43 -5.63 -15.23 -0.88
CA LEU A 43 -6.65 -16.05 -1.54
C LEU A 43 -6.28 -17.55 -1.52
N LEU A 44 -5.02 -17.89 -1.77
CA LEU A 44 -4.56 -19.29 -1.69
C LEU A 44 -4.65 -19.83 -0.26
N LYS A 45 -4.27 -19.04 0.75
CA LYS A 45 -4.40 -19.44 2.17
C LYS A 45 -5.87 -19.69 2.55
N GLU A 46 -6.79 -18.79 2.14
CA GLU A 46 -8.22 -18.93 2.38
C GLU A 46 -8.79 -20.18 1.69
N THR A 47 -8.41 -20.42 0.43
CA THR A 47 -8.82 -21.62 -0.32
C THR A 47 -8.36 -22.91 0.35
N GLN A 48 -7.15 -22.92 0.93
CA GLN A 48 -6.62 -24.08 1.65
C GLN A 48 -7.31 -24.32 2.99
N LYS A 49 -7.79 -23.26 3.65
CA LYS A 49 -8.52 -23.35 4.92
C LYS A 49 -9.99 -23.76 4.73
N SER A 50 -10.59 -23.44 3.58
CA SER A 50 -12.00 -23.73 3.30
C SER A 50 -12.18 -25.17 2.84
N ASP A 51 -12.80 -25.99 3.66
CA ASP A 51 -13.15 -27.38 3.31
C ASP A 51 -14.18 -27.43 2.18
N GLU A 52 -15.10 -26.46 2.11
CA GLU A 52 -16.09 -26.34 1.05
C GLU A 52 -15.44 -26.14 -0.33
N LEU A 53 -14.37 -25.33 -0.43
CA LEU A 53 -13.64 -25.11 -1.68
C LEU A 53 -12.79 -26.33 -2.07
N LYS A 54 -12.27 -27.07 -1.10
CA LYS A 54 -11.56 -28.33 -1.34
C LYS A 54 -12.48 -29.41 -1.89
N ASP A 55 -13.70 -29.49 -1.38
CA ASP A 55 -14.71 -30.44 -1.83
C ASP A 55 -15.20 -30.18 -3.26
N LEU A 56 -15.07 -28.92 -3.73
CA LEU A 56 -15.41 -28.53 -5.10
C LEU A 56 -14.34 -28.93 -6.15
N GLY A 57 -13.15 -29.39 -5.73
CA GLY A 57 -12.08 -29.87 -6.62
C GLY A 57 -11.72 -28.84 -7.71
N GLU A 58 -11.86 -29.23 -9.00
CA GLU A 58 -11.54 -28.36 -10.14
C GLU A 58 -12.36 -27.06 -10.17
N LEU A 59 -13.60 -27.06 -9.71
CA LEU A 59 -14.42 -25.84 -9.60
C LEU A 59 -13.86 -24.86 -8.57
N GLY A 60 -13.33 -25.35 -7.46
CA GLY A 60 -12.65 -24.52 -6.45
C GLY A 60 -11.45 -23.79 -7.05
N VAL A 61 -10.65 -24.47 -7.87
CA VAL A 61 -9.50 -23.87 -8.59
C VAL A 61 -9.96 -22.81 -9.60
N LEU A 62 -11.03 -23.06 -10.34
CA LEU A 62 -11.61 -22.09 -11.28
C LEU A 62 -12.13 -20.84 -10.56
N LEU A 63 -12.82 -20.98 -9.44
CA LEU A 63 -13.34 -19.87 -8.65
C LEU A 63 -12.20 -19.02 -8.08
N THR A 64 -11.11 -19.64 -7.60
CA THR A 64 -9.92 -18.94 -7.13
C THR A 64 -9.24 -18.17 -8.27
N GLY A 65 -9.14 -18.76 -9.45
CA GLY A 65 -8.59 -18.11 -10.65
C GLY A 65 -9.42 -16.90 -11.12
N LEU A 66 -10.76 -16.99 -11.06
CA LEU A 66 -11.65 -15.88 -11.37
C LEU A 66 -11.54 -14.75 -10.33
N ALA A 67 -11.43 -15.09 -9.05
CA ALA A 67 -11.18 -14.14 -7.98
C ALA A 67 -9.84 -13.41 -8.18
N GLY A 68 -8.79 -14.12 -8.57
CA GLY A 68 -7.49 -13.54 -8.89
C GLY A 68 -7.57 -12.51 -10.04
N LYS A 69 -8.27 -12.84 -11.14
CA LYS A 69 -8.48 -11.89 -12.25
C LYS A 69 -9.30 -10.67 -11.85
N PHE A 70 -10.29 -10.84 -10.99
CA PHE A 70 -11.07 -9.73 -10.45
C PHE A 70 -10.18 -8.81 -9.61
N VAL A 71 -9.33 -9.37 -8.75
CA VAL A 71 -8.36 -8.63 -7.95
C VAL A 71 -7.39 -7.87 -8.85
N GLU A 72 -6.83 -8.49 -9.89
CA GLU A 72 -5.96 -7.81 -10.85
C GLU A 72 -6.63 -6.57 -11.45
N THR A 73 -7.87 -6.71 -11.91
CA THR A 73 -8.64 -5.60 -12.48
C THR A 73 -8.89 -4.49 -11.47
N MET A 74 -9.24 -4.84 -10.24
CA MET A 74 -9.45 -3.88 -9.15
C MET A 74 -8.16 -3.14 -8.80
N VAL A 75 -7.05 -3.86 -8.65
CA VAL A 75 -5.75 -3.27 -8.34
C VAL A 75 -5.31 -2.30 -9.43
N ASP A 76 -5.42 -2.68 -10.70
CA ASP A 76 -5.05 -1.80 -11.83
C ASP A 76 -5.95 -0.57 -11.94
N SER A 77 -7.22 -0.67 -11.53
CA SER A 77 -8.18 0.42 -11.56
C SER A 77 -7.99 1.44 -10.41
N TYR A 78 -7.63 0.97 -9.21
CA TYR A 78 -7.58 1.81 -8.02
C TYR A 78 -6.17 2.15 -7.54
N LEU A 79 -5.18 1.27 -7.76
CA LEU A 79 -3.78 1.52 -7.40
C LEU A 79 -3.04 2.30 -8.51
N ASN A 80 -3.47 3.52 -8.70
CA ASN A 80 -2.88 4.51 -9.60
C ASN A 80 -3.10 5.92 -9.01
N PRO A 81 -2.45 6.98 -9.53
CA PRO A 81 -2.55 8.32 -8.96
C PRO A 81 -3.99 8.84 -8.87
N GLU A 82 -4.82 8.56 -9.86
CA GLU A 82 -6.21 8.97 -9.93
C GLU A 82 -7.07 8.25 -8.90
N GLY A 83 -6.91 6.94 -8.79
CA GLY A 83 -7.60 6.09 -7.83
C GLY A 83 -7.25 6.46 -6.39
N LEU A 84 -5.97 6.66 -6.08
CA LEU A 84 -5.54 7.09 -4.75
C LEU A 84 -6.08 8.49 -4.42
N SER A 85 -6.05 9.42 -5.37
CA SER A 85 -6.64 10.76 -5.21
C SER A 85 -8.13 10.68 -4.88
N MET A 86 -8.87 9.80 -5.57
CA MET A 86 -10.29 9.57 -5.30
C MET A 86 -10.54 8.99 -3.90
N LEU A 87 -9.70 8.05 -3.46
CA LEU A 87 -9.78 7.48 -2.11
C LEU A 87 -9.52 8.54 -1.03
N ILE A 88 -8.53 9.41 -1.24
CA ILE A 88 -8.23 10.53 -0.33
C ILE A 88 -9.43 11.48 -0.24
N GLU A 89 -10.06 11.82 -1.38
CA GLU A 89 -11.24 12.70 -1.40
C GLU A 89 -12.43 12.13 -0.63
N LYS A 90 -12.63 10.80 -0.72
CA LYS A 90 -13.73 10.10 -0.07
C LYS A 90 -13.43 9.72 1.40
N SER A 91 -12.19 9.85 1.85
CA SER A 91 -11.80 9.48 3.20
C SER A 91 -12.39 10.44 4.23
N GLU A 92 -13.12 9.90 5.19
CA GLU A 92 -13.60 10.63 6.37
C GLU A 92 -12.46 11.05 7.30
N LYS A 93 -11.32 10.38 7.22
CA LYS A 93 -10.11 10.63 8.03
C LYS A 93 -9.15 11.64 7.41
N LYS A 94 -9.54 12.34 6.34
CA LYS A 94 -8.67 13.32 5.66
C LYS A 94 -8.16 14.41 6.61
N ASP A 95 -9.01 14.84 7.54
CA ASP A 95 -8.67 15.88 8.51
C ASP A 95 -7.72 15.40 9.64
N GLU A 96 -7.51 14.08 9.76
CA GLU A 96 -6.56 13.48 10.70
C GLU A 96 -5.12 13.48 10.17
N ILE A 97 -4.93 13.70 8.85
CA ILE A 97 -3.60 13.77 8.25
C ILE A 97 -2.89 15.04 8.75
N PRO A 98 -1.73 14.91 9.43
CA PRO A 98 -1.02 16.08 9.94
C PRO A 98 -0.57 17.00 8.79
N LYS A 99 -0.71 18.31 9.00
CA LYS A 99 -0.24 19.30 8.03
C LYS A 99 1.27 19.14 7.79
N PRO A 100 1.75 19.09 6.53
CA PRO A 100 3.17 18.99 6.21
C PRO A 100 3.90 20.29 6.57
N THR A 101 4.61 20.26 7.69
CA THR A 101 5.38 21.37 8.26
C THR A 101 6.82 20.94 8.48
N LEU A 102 7.69 21.87 8.89
CA LEU A 102 9.05 21.52 9.30
C LEU A 102 9.07 20.55 10.51
N VAL A 103 8.10 20.68 11.40
CA VAL A 103 7.97 19.78 12.57
C VAL A 103 7.62 18.36 12.12
N THR A 104 6.65 18.19 11.20
CA THR A 104 6.31 16.88 10.65
C THR A 104 7.43 16.30 9.79
N LEU A 105 8.22 17.15 9.13
CA LEU A 105 9.41 16.72 8.40
C LEU A 105 10.47 16.13 9.35
N ILE A 106 10.77 16.82 10.44
CA ILE A 106 11.74 16.34 11.44
C ILE A 106 11.19 15.11 12.17
N GLY A 107 9.90 15.12 12.53
CA GLY A 107 9.22 13.97 13.12
C GLY A 107 9.26 12.74 12.22
N GLY A 108 9.13 12.92 10.90
CA GLY A 108 9.27 11.84 9.92
C GLY A 108 10.60 11.11 10.01
N PHE A 109 11.70 11.81 10.31
CA PHE A 109 13.03 11.17 10.46
C PHE A 109 13.08 10.20 11.66
N THR A 110 12.36 10.48 12.73
CA THR A 110 12.34 9.65 13.95
C THR A 110 11.52 8.35 13.79
N ILE A 111 10.68 8.28 12.76
CA ILE A 111 9.83 7.10 12.46
C ILE A 111 10.33 6.31 11.24
N MET A 112 11.48 6.72 10.66
CA MET A 112 12.09 6.02 9.53
C MET A 112 13.03 4.94 10.03
N ASP A 113 12.73 3.68 9.70
CA ASP A 113 13.61 2.56 9.92
C ASP A 113 14.37 2.22 8.64
N PHE A 114 15.69 2.43 8.66
CA PHE A 114 16.53 2.18 7.50
C PHE A 114 16.94 0.72 7.40
N ASN A 115 16.65 0.11 6.25
CA ASN A 115 17.09 -1.23 5.90
C ASN A 115 18.20 -1.14 4.83
N GLY A 116 19.42 -0.82 5.29
CA GLY A 116 20.58 -0.61 4.42
C GLY A 116 20.64 0.80 3.81
N HIS A 117 21.32 0.93 2.65
CA HIS A 117 21.64 2.23 2.04
C HIS A 117 20.59 2.68 1.01
N SER A 118 19.67 1.81 0.63
CA SER A 118 18.75 2.03 -0.49
C SER A 118 17.29 1.79 -0.15
N SER A 119 16.96 1.43 1.10
CA SER A 119 15.57 1.31 1.54
C SER A 119 15.37 1.78 2.98
N PHE A 120 14.19 2.29 3.25
CA PHE A 120 13.65 2.53 4.58
C PHE A 120 12.17 2.23 4.58
N TYR A 121 11.59 2.02 5.74
CA TYR A 121 10.15 1.91 5.90
C TYR A 121 9.64 2.79 7.03
N ILE A 122 8.36 3.07 6.99
CA ILE A 122 7.62 3.78 8.02
C ILE A 122 6.41 2.91 8.36
N THR A 123 6.23 2.61 9.63
CA THR A 123 5.07 1.86 10.10
C THR A 123 3.95 2.83 10.46
N TYR A 124 2.82 2.69 9.77
CA TYR A 124 1.57 3.33 10.14
C TYR A 124 0.75 2.38 10.99
N GLU A 125 0.13 2.91 12.03
CA GLU A 125 -0.79 2.16 12.88
C GLU A 125 -2.22 2.69 12.66
N ASN A 126 -3.15 1.76 12.44
CA ASN A 126 -4.57 2.08 12.37
C ASN A 126 -5.37 0.98 13.08
N GLU A 127 -6.14 1.37 14.09
CA GLU A 127 -6.98 0.45 14.86
C GLU A 127 -6.21 -0.75 15.47
N GLY A 128 -4.97 -0.52 15.89
CA GLY A 128 -4.09 -1.56 16.46
C GLY A 128 -3.44 -2.48 15.42
N GLN A 129 -3.60 -2.20 14.14
CA GLN A 129 -2.93 -2.90 13.05
C GLN A 129 -1.79 -2.06 12.49
N GLU A 130 -0.67 -2.69 12.19
CA GLU A 130 0.53 -2.06 11.63
C GLU A 130 0.59 -2.25 10.12
N PHE A 131 0.94 -1.16 9.42
CA PHE A 131 1.07 -1.11 7.97
C PHE A 131 2.45 -0.55 7.62
N PRO A 132 3.49 -1.37 7.52
CA PRO A 132 4.81 -0.93 7.04
C PRO A 132 4.74 -0.49 5.58
N VAL A 133 5.18 0.74 5.31
CA VAL A 133 5.28 1.33 3.97
C VAL A 133 6.74 1.47 3.61
N PHE A 134 7.17 0.78 2.56
CA PHE A 134 8.56 0.71 2.13
C PHE A 134 8.86 1.72 1.05
N PHE A 135 9.97 2.42 1.23
CA PHE A 135 10.54 3.35 0.28
C PHE A 135 11.88 2.82 -0.21
N ASN A 136 12.01 2.67 -1.51
CA ASN A 136 13.25 2.30 -2.16
C ASN A 136 13.82 3.45 -2.96
N ARG A 137 15.15 3.53 -2.97
CA ARG A 137 15.87 4.54 -3.73
C ARG A 137 15.79 4.24 -5.23
N LYS A 138 15.28 5.21 -5.99
CA LYS A 138 15.21 5.20 -7.46
C LYS A 138 15.98 6.41 -7.99
N GLY A 139 17.27 6.18 -8.30
CA GLY A 139 18.18 7.27 -8.66
C GLY A 139 18.42 8.24 -7.49
N PHE A 140 17.97 9.49 -7.63
CA PHE A 140 18.12 10.53 -6.60
C PHE A 140 16.88 10.70 -5.71
N THR A 141 15.80 10.00 -6.01
CA THR A 141 14.54 10.05 -5.26
C THR A 141 14.29 8.73 -4.53
N TRP A 142 13.42 8.79 -3.52
CA TRP A 142 12.93 7.61 -2.85
C TRP A 142 11.43 7.52 -3.13
N LYS A 143 10.99 6.31 -3.53
CA LYS A 143 9.60 6.07 -3.91
C LYS A 143 9.02 4.93 -3.12
N ILE A 144 7.74 4.99 -2.85
CA ILE A 144 6.99 3.87 -2.29
C ILE A 144 6.96 2.74 -3.31
N THR A 145 7.35 1.56 -2.88
CA THR A 145 7.39 0.35 -3.71
C THR A 145 6.53 -0.77 -3.16
N GLN A 146 6.26 -0.75 -1.84
CA GLN A 146 5.52 -1.81 -1.18
C GLN A 146 4.80 -1.26 0.05
N ILE A 147 3.63 -1.83 0.31
CA ILE A 147 2.90 -1.69 1.57
C ILE A 147 2.65 -3.11 2.07
N GLU A 148 3.03 -3.40 3.31
CA GLU A 148 2.67 -4.65 3.96
C GLU A 148 1.35 -4.50 4.69
N PHE A 149 0.53 -5.53 4.58
CA PHE A 149 -0.78 -5.59 5.21
C PHE A 149 -0.79 -6.70 6.25
N PRO A 150 -1.58 -6.56 7.33
CA PRO A 150 -1.77 -7.64 8.31
C PRO A 150 -2.28 -8.91 7.64
N GLU A 151 -1.86 -10.08 8.14
CA GLU A 151 -2.26 -11.36 7.56
C GLU A 151 -3.79 -11.60 7.58
N ASN A 152 -4.48 -10.98 8.52
CA ASN A 152 -5.94 -11.09 8.72
C ASN A 152 -6.75 -9.99 8.01
N LEU A 153 -6.13 -9.13 7.19
CA LEU A 153 -6.83 -8.00 6.57
C LEU A 153 -8.10 -8.42 5.82
N LEU A 154 -8.06 -9.53 5.09
CA LEU A 154 -9.22 -10.02 4.34
C LEU A 154 -10.28 -10.66 5.24
N GLU A 155 -9.92 -11.14 6.42
CA GLU A 155 -10.87 -11.68 7.40
C GLU A 155 -11.67 -10.54 8.06
N ASP A 156 -11.04 -9.39 8.28
CA ASP A 156 -11.65 -8.21 8.90
C ASP A 156 -12.58 -7.43 7.93
N LEU A 157 -12.50 -7.72 6.62
CA LEU A 157 -13.36 -7.11 5.60
C LEU A 157 -14.67 -7.88 5.32
N LYS A 158 -14.90 -9.00 6.00
CA LYS A 158 -16.13 -9.82 5.91
C LYS A 158 -17.15 -9.38 6.91
#